data_ebbaecd22b20c4864015d6322ca92002
#
_entry.id   ebbaecd22b20c4864015d6322ca92002
#
_cell.length_a   1.000
_cell.length_b   1.000
_cell.length_c   1.000
_cell.angle_alpha   90.00
_cell.angle_beta   90.00
_cell.angle_gamma   90.00
#
_symmetry.space_group_name_H-M   'P 1'
#
loop_
_entity.id
_entity.type
_entity.pdbx_description
1 polymer ?
#
loop_
_entity_poly.entity_id
_entity_poly.type
_entity_poly.pdbx_seq_one_letter_code
_entity_poly.pdbx_strand_id
1 'polypeptide(L)'
;MLITDYTQSSKNPLLPEAFQFLKRKDIFAINYEHQQIGVCNESEGFSLYTFDKELLWEINKPIVGALLAIERQQIWLAQRHDAQHITIWVYDLQGKALASMPMDDEIYDANIELKALPNNKVVITFYGGQDGCMSYLLSFENEKLKVAKQLPNDVDFCCMLSEKEAVFTNFYEAELYIMSYPSLKTLKKHHFSEDWGAVAQPFKGDKILVTDMYCNRHYIFDISTLTVEDEIIFKGFEPYQDEVEKFLVSDIDELHYHNGELIASYMEVDSDRNAIYHWLIGKEI
;
A
#
# COMPACT_ATOMS: atom_id res chain seq x y z
N MET A 1 10.31 -2.92 -20.51
CA MET A 1 9.32 -2.05 -21.23
C MET A 1 9.76 -0.59 -21.12
N LEU A 2 10.08 0.08 -22.24
CA LEU A 2 10.46 1.48 -22.24
C LEU A 2 9.24 2.36 -22.52
N ILE A 3 8.89 3.23 -21.57
CA ILE A 3 7.81 4.19 -21.67
C ILE A 3 8.39 5.48 -22.29
N THR A 4 8.04 5.75 -23.54
CA THR A 4 8.55 6.91 -24.30
C THR A 4 7.53 8.05 -24.41
N ASP A 5 6.25 7.74 -24.23
CA ASP A 5 5.14 8.70 -24.29
C ASP A 5 4.49 8.81 -22.91
N TYR A 6 4.81 9.87 -22.21
CA TYR A 6 4.27 10.19 -20.90
C TYR A 6 4.07 11.70 -20.74
N THR A 7 3.17 12.06 -19.84
CA THR A 7 2.97 13.45 -19.40
C THR A 7 3.55 13.64 -18.00
N GLN A 8 4.13 14.82 -17.76
CA GLN A 8 4.62 15.20 -16.44
C GLN A 8 3.61 16.08 -15.73
N SER A 9 3.41 15.87 -14.44
CA SER A 9 2.50 16.63 -13.60
C SER A 9 3.15 16.97 -12.25
N SER A 10 2.88 18.18 -11.76
CA SER A 10 3.16 18.57 -10.37
C SER A 10 2.03 18.18 -9.41
N LYS A 11 0.90 17.70 -9.95
CA LYS A 11 -0.24 17.22 -9.17
C LYS A 11 -0.18 15.70 -9.09
N ASN A 12 -0.49 15.15 -7.91
CA ASN A 12 -0.61 13.72 -7.74
C ASN A 12 -1.86 13.19 -8.47
N PRO A 13 -1.71 12.38 -9.54
CA PRO A 13 -2.86 11.88 -10.30
C PRO A 13 -3.69 10.83 -9.54
N LEU A 14 -3.17 10.31 -8.44
CA LEU A 14 -3.89 9.39 -7.55
C LEU A 14 -4.77 10.12 -6.52
N LEU A 15 -4.71 11.46 -6.46
CA LEU A 15 -5.54 12.24 -5.55
C LEU A 15 -6.64 12.99 -6.32
N PRO A 16 -7.86 13.07 -5.77
CA PRO A 16 -8.90 13.95 -6.29
C PRO A 16 -8.41 15.42 -6.32
N GLU A 17 -8.88 16.20 -7.30
CA GLU A 17 -8.45 17.59 -7.49
C GLU A 17 -8.57 18.45 -6.22
N ALA A 18 -9.65 18.27 -5.47
CA ALA A 18 -9.88 19.01 -4.24
C ALA A 18 -8.92 18.65 -3.09
N PHE A 19 -8.15 17.56 -3.22
CA PHE A 19 -7.26 17.02 -2.19
C PHE A 19 -5.78 17.07 -2.58
N GLN A 20 -5.42 17.83 -3.61
CA GLN A 20 -4.03 18.01 -4.05
C GLN A 20 -3.11 18.68 -3.02
N PHE A 21 -3.67 19.22 -1.94
CA PHE A 21 -2.91 19.75 -0.81
C PHE A 21 -2.33 18.67 0.11
N LEU A 22 -2.82 17.43 0.03
CA LEU A 22 -2.29 16.32 0.80
C LEU A 22 -0.87 15.99 0.32
N LYS A 23 0.01 15.77 1.30
CA LYS A 23 1.41 15.43 1.04
C LYS A 23 1.57 13.90 1.07
N ARG A 24 2.64 13.41 0.49
CA ARG A 24 2.99 11.97 0.47
C ARG A 24 2.98 11.32 1.87
N LYS A 25 3.38 12.07 2.91
CA LYS A 25 3.41 11.60 4.30
C LYS A 25 2.05 11.62 5.01
N ASP A 26 1.04 12.23 4.41
CA ASP A 26 -0.27 12.30 5.04
C ASP A 26 -0.95 10.94 4.88
N ILE A 27 -1.56 10.46 5.95
CA ILE A 27 -2.26 9.18 5.96
C ILE A 27 -3.66 9.40 5.41
N PHE A 28 -4.01 8.71 4.33
CA PHE A 28 -5.33 8.76 3.74
C PHE A 28 -5.74 7.41 3.14
N ALA A 29 -7.03 7.22 2.98
CA ALA A 29 -7.60 6.06 2.30
C ALA A 29 -8.57 6.55 1.21
N ILE A 30 -8.51 5.97 0.02
CA ILE A 30 -9.35 6.38 -1.12
C ILE A 30 -10.20 5.19 -1.57
N ASN A 31 -11.47 5.48 -1.84
CA ASN A 31 -12.36 4.60 -2.58
C ASN A 31 -12.83 5.33 -3.85
N TYR A 32 -12.24 4.97 -4.99
CA TYR A 32 -12.53 5.62 -6.27
C TYR A 32 -13.93 5.29 -6.80
N GLU A 33 -14.43 4.09 -6.55
CA GLU A 33 -15.74 3.65 -7.01
C GLU A 33 -16.87 4.48 -6.38
N HIS A 34 -16.73 4.79 -5.09
CA HIS A 34 -17.70 5.58 -4.34
C HIS A 34 -17.32 7.06 -4.22
N GLN A 35 -16.22 7.47 -4.85
CA GLN A 35 -15.72 8.85 -4.83
C GLN A 35 -15.57 9.42 -3.40
N GLN A 36 -14.97 8.63 -2.51
CA GLN A 36 -14.78 8.99 -1.11
C GLN A 36 -13.30 8.93 -0.73
N ILE A 37 -12.89 9.85 0.13
CA ILE A 37 -11.56 9.91 0.71
C ILE A 37 -11.65 10.10 2.22
N GLY A 38 -10.96 9.24 2.96
CA GLY A 38 -10.73 9.38 4.39
C GLY A 38 -9.36 9.99 4.63
N VAL A 39 -9.30 11.07 5.36
CA VAL A 39 -8.05 11.75 5.72
C VAL A 39 -7.81 11.60 7.20
N CYS A 40 -6.63 11.09 7.56
CA CYS A 40 -6.18 10.95 8.93
C CYS A 40 -5.26 12.11 9.28
N ASN A 41 -5.54 12.74 10.41
CA ASN A 41 -4.64 13.70 11.03
C ASN A 41 -4.39 13.22 12.46
N GLU A 42 -3.13 12.93 12.80
CA GLU A 42 -2.76 12.41 14.12
C GLU A 42 -3.23 13.31 15.27
N SER A 43 -3.29 14.62 15.06
CA SER A 43 -3.75 15.58 16.08
C SER A 43 -5.24 15.87 16.04
N GLU A 44 -5.90 15.76 14.88
CA GLU A 44 -7.29 16.16 14.66
C GLU A 44 -8.25 14.98 14.48
N GLY A 45 -7.71 13.80 14.13
CA GLY A 45 -8.46 12.57 13.98
C GLY A 45 -8.67 12.14 12.54
N PHE A 46 -9.84 11.54 12.26
CA PHE A 46 -10.21 11.07 10.93
C PHE A 46 -11.43 11.80 10.43
N SER A 47 -11.40 12.21 9.16
CA SER A 47 -12.53 12.82 8.47
C SER A 47 -12.79 12.11 7.14
N LEU A 48 -14.03 11.73 6.90
CA LEU A 48 -14.49 11.15 5.64
C LEU A 48 -15.14 12.24 4.78
N TYR A 49 -14.71 12.35 3.54
CA TYR A 49 -15.22 13.30 2.55
C TYR A 49 -15.65 12.62 1.26
N THR A 50 -16.54 13.28 0.52
CA THR A 50 -16.67 13.05 -0.93
C THR A 50 -15.47 13.64 -1.67
N PHE A 51 -15.27 13.30 -2.96
CA PHE A 51 -14.23 13.92 -3.79
C PHE A 51 -14.44 15.42 -4.02
N ASP A 52 -15.66 15.92 -3.82
CA ASP A 52 -16.00 17.36 -3.89
C ASP A 52 -15.82 18.11 -2.56
N LYS A 53 -15.14 17.49 -1.58
CA LYS A 53 -14.89 18.04 -0.24
C LYS A 53 -16.12 18.17 0.65
N GLU A 54 -17.23 17.52 0.37
CA GLU A 54 -18.34 17.46 1.31
C GLU A 54 -17.94 16.53 2.48
N LEU A 55 -17.94 17.05 3.71
CA LEU A 55 -17.70 16.27 4.92
C LEU A 55 -18.90 15.37 5.20
N LEU A 56 -18.66 14.07 5.25
CA LEU A 56 -19.68 13.07 5.55
C LEU A 56 -19.77 12.82 7.06
N TRP A 57 -18.65 12.59 7.70
CA TRP A 57 -18.52 12.52 9.16
C TRP A 57 -17.05 12.59 9.60
N GLU A 58 -16.83 12.80 10.91
CA GLU A 58 -15.51 12.89 11.51
C GLU A 58 -15.46 12.25 12.90
N ILE A 59 -14.24 11.91 13.33
CA ILE A 59 -13.96 11.41 14.67
C ILE A 59 -12.64 12.00 15.17
N ASN A 60 -12.69 12.62 16.35
CA ASN A 60 -11.50 13.20 16.98
C ASN A 60 -10.78 12.16 17.84
N LYS A 61 -9.93 11.35 17.19
CA LYS A 61 -9.05 10.37 17.80
C LYS A 61 -7.76 10.28 16.99
N PRO A 62 -6.58 10.03 17.57
CA PRO A 62 -5.33 9.90 16.85
C PRO A 62 -5.35 8.62 15.97
N ILE A 63 -5.71 8.79 14.69
CA ILE A 63 -5.80 7.71 13.70
C ILE A 63 -4.51 7.65 12.89
N VAL A 64 -3.92 6.47 12.85
CA VAL A 64 -2.63 6.18 12.17
C VAL A 64 -2.77 5.18 11.03
N GLY A 65 -3.98 4.75 10.71
CA GLY A 65 -4.27 3.89 9.56
C GLY A 65 -5.77 3.85 9.28
N ALA A 66 -6.16 3.81 8.02
CA ALA A 66 -7.55 3.77 7.60
C ALA A 66 -7.77 2.87 6.38
N LEU A 67 -8.96 2.24 6.31
CA LEU A 67 -9.43 1.48 5.16
C LEU A 67 -10.90 1.78 4.91
N LEU A 68 -11.24 2.19 3.70
CA LEU A 68 -12.61 2.42 3.24
C LEU A 68 -13.13 1.16 2.53
N ALA A 69 -13.78 0.27 3.27
CA ALA A 69 -14.46 -0.92 2.73
C ALA A 69 -15.96 -0.62 2.48
N ILE A 70 -16.21 0.37 1.63
CA ILE A 70 -17.54 0.97 1.42
C ILE A 70 -18.55 -0.06 0.90
N GLU A 71 -18.13 -0.96 0.01
CA GLU A 71 -18.94 -2.06 -0.52
C GLU A 71 -19.44 -3.02 0.58
N ARG A 72 -18.81 -3.00 1.75
CA ARG A 72 -19.20 -3.75 2.94
C ARG A 72 -19.90 -2.91 3.99
N GLN A 73 -20.18 -1.65 3.69
CA GLN A 73 -20.72 -0.67 4.63
C GLN A 73 -19.83 -0.50 5.88
N GLN A 74 -18.49 -0.57 5.69
CA GLN A 74 -17.52 -0.54 6.79
C GLN A 74 -16.37 0.42 6.52
N ILE A 75 -15.93 1.07 7.59
CA ILE A 75 -14.70 1.85 7.65
C ILE A 75 -13.88 1.32 8.82
N TRP A 76 -12.64 0.95 8.53
CA TRP A 76 -11.70 0.42 9.52
C TRP A 76 -10.68 1.49 9.86
N LEU A 77 -10.45 1.73 11.14
CA LEU A 77 -9.52 2.73 11.63
C LEU A 77 -8.59 2.11 12.67
N ALA A 78 -7.29 2.42 12.57
CA ALA A 78 -6.31 2.11 13.60
C ALA A 78 -6.06 3.37 14.43
N GLN A 79 -6.49 3.37 15.69
CA GLN A 79 -6.26 4.43 16.66
C GLN A 79 -5.01 4.11 17.48
N ARG A 80 -4.05 5.02 17.53
CA ARG A 80 -2.88 4.92 18.38
C ARG A 80 -3.13 5.58 19.73
N HIS A 81 -2.73 4.93 20.81
CA HIS A 81 -2.77 5.47 22.17
C HIS A 81 -1.38 5.90 22.65
N ASP A 82 -0.38 5.09 22.32
CA ASP A 82 1.04 5.33 22.56
C ASP A 82 1.88 4.49 21.57
N ALA A 83 3.20 4.46 21.74
CA ALA A 83 4.09 3.74 20.84
C ALA A 83 3.83 2.22 20.74
N GLN A 84 3.12 1.64 21.71
CA GLN A 84 2.90 0.20 21.80
C GLN A 84 1.42 -0.20 21.68
N HIS A 85 0.49 0.68 22.07
CA HIS A 85 -0.91 0.29 22.17
C HIS A 85 -1.76 0.98 21.10
N ILE A 86 -2.52 0.16 20.37
CA ILE A 86 -3.49 0.61 19.38
C ILE A 86 -4.86 0.01 19.66
N THR A 87 -5.89 0.59 19.05
CA THR A 87 -7.22 -0.01 18.98
C THR A 87 -7.69 0.00 17.54
N ILE A 88 -8.07 -1.17 17.04
CA ILE A 88 -8.72 -1.28 15.74
C ILE A 88 -10.22 -1.07 15.94
N TRP A 89 -10.77 -0.15 15.16
CA TRP A 89 -12.20 0.15 15.14
C TRP A 89 -12.81 -0.23 13.81
N VAL A 90 -14.05 -0.71 13.86
CA VAL A 90 -14.92 -0.85 12.69
C VAL A 90 -16.11 0.06 12.88
N TYR A 91 -16.34 0.95 11.94
CA TYR A 91 -17.47 1.87 11.89
C TYR A 91 -18.37 1.54 10.69
N ASP A 92 -19.66 1.89 10.79
CA ASP A 92 -20.52 1.99 9.61
C ASP A 92 -20.23 3.30 8.83
N LEU A 93 -20.90 3.47 7.69
CA LEU A 93 -20.70 4.65 6.84
C LEU A 93 -21.27 5.95 7.45
N GLN A 94 -22.02 5.86 8.53
CA GLN A 94 -22.57 6.99 9.28
C GLN A 94 -21.72 7.36 10.51
N GLY A 95 -20.57 6.68 10.70
CA GLY A 95 -19.65 6.95 11.81
C GLY A 95 -20.07 6.31 13.14
N LYS A 96 -21.03 5.36 13.12
CA LYS A 96 -21.37 4.57 14.31
C LYS A 96 -20.38 3.43 14.49
N ALA A 97 -19.78 3.31 15.68
CA ALA A 97 -18.90 2.20 15.99
C ALA A 97 -19.69 0.88 16.04
N LEU A 98 -19.22 -0.09 15.27
CA LEU A 98 -19.76 -1.45 15.20
C LEU A 98 -18.99 -2.41 16.12
N ALA A 99 -17.65 -2.28 16.16
CA ALA A 99 -16.77 -3.08 16.99
C ALA A 99 -15.45 -2.36 17.26
N SER A 100 -14.74 -2.84 18.27
CA SER A 100 -13.35 -2.45 18.52
C SER A 100 -12.57 -3.61 19.14
N MET A 101 -11.24 -3.58 18.95
CA MET A 101 -10.31 -4.55 19.50
C MET A 101 -8.97 -3.88 19.82
N PRO A 102 -8.47 -3.99 21.07
CA PRO A 102 -7.12 -3.58 21.38
C PRO A 102 -6.10 -4.53 20.72
N MET A 103 -4.97 -3.98 20.28
CA MET A 103 -3.81 -4.72 19.80
C MET A 103 -2.53 -4.04 20.30
N ASP A 104 -1.48 -4.84 20.46
CA ASP A 104 -0.16 -4.33 20.76
C ASP A 104 0.64 -4.16 19.45
N ASP A 105 1.36 -3.04 19.34
CA ASP A 105 2.36 -2.81 18.31
C ASP A 105 3.69 -3.37 18.82
N GLU A 106 4.01 -4.59 18.41
CA GLU A 106 5.23 -5.29 18.83
C GLU A 106 6.52 -4.68 18.23
N ILE A 107 6.35 -3.81 17.21
CA ILE A 107 7.47 -3.12 16.53
C ILE A 107 7.76 -1.75 17.17
N TYR A 108 6.82 -1.19 17.92
CA TYR A 108 6.84 0.14 18.52
C TYR A 108 6.80 1.28 17.50
N ASP A 109 5.75 2.05 17.55
CA ASP A 109 5.51 3.23 16.69
C ASP A 109 5.55 2.93 15.18
N ALA A 110 5.14 1.72 14.80
CA ALA A 110 5.11 1.27 13.42
C ALA A 110 4.14 2.09 12.57
N ASN A 111 4.44 2.27 11.29
CA ASN A 111 3.45 2.68 10.30
C ASN A 111 2.43 1.56 10.11
N ILE A 112 1.15 1.91 10.05
CA ILE A 112 0.07 0.92 9.99
C ILE A 112 -0.65 1.01 8.66
N GLU A 113 -0.74 -0.11 7.95
CA GLU A 113 -1.51 -0.27 6.74
C GLU A 113 -2.64 -1.28 6.94
N LEU A 114 -3.81 -1.00 6.35
CA LEU A 114 -4.98 -1.86 6.36
C LEU A 114 -5.39 -2.19 4.93
N LYS A 115 -5.46 -3.48 4.59
CA LYS A 115 -5.84 -3.96 3.25
C LYS A 115 -7.04 -4.89 3.32
N ALA A 116 -8.06 -4.63 2.50
CA ALA A 116 -9.26 -5.47 2.43
C ALA A 116 -8.99 -6.81 1.75
N LEU A 117 -9.56 -7.89 2.32
CA LEU A 117 -9.64 -9.21 1.69
C LEU A 117 -11.10 -9.66 1.60
N PRO A 118 -11.43 -10.64 0.74
CA PRO A 118 -12.78 -11.21 0.68
C PRO A 118 -13.30 -11.71 2.03
N ASN A 119 -14.61 -11.92 2.14
CA ASN A 119 -15.27 -12.52 3.31
C ASN A 119 -15.07 -11.72 4.61
N ASN A 120 -15.23 -10.40 4.58
CA ASN A 120 -15.13 -9.50 5.74
C ASN A 120 -13.81 -9.66 6.51
N LYS A 121 -12.72 -9.91 5.79
CA LYS A 121 -11.38 -9.97 6.36
C LYS A 121 -10.55 -8.77 5.96
N VAL A 122 -9.62 -8.40 6.82
CA VAL A 122 -8.66 -7.31 6.62
C VAL A 122 -7.29 -7.80 7.07
N VAL A 123 -6.26 -7.52 6.30
CA VAL A 123 -4.89 -7.60 6.80
C VAL A 123 -4.53 -6.25 7.37
N ILE A 124 -4.03 -6.26 8.60
CA ILE A 124 -3.32 -5.14 9.20
C ILE A 124 -1.83 -5.47 9.19
N THR A 125 -1.01 -4.54 8.71
CA THR A 125 0.44 -4.66 8.71
C THR A 125 1.06 -3.50 9.48
N PHE A 126 1.97 -3.83 10.38
CA PHE A 126 2.81 -2.91 11.13
C PHE A 126 4.18 -2.88 10.48
N TYR A 127 4.64 -1.71 10.02
CA TYR A 127 5.93 -1.54 9.36
C TYR A 127 6.88 -0.73 10.25
N GLY A 128 7.98 -1.32 10.66
CA GLY A 128 9.01 -0.71 11.50
C GLY A 128 10.28 -0.30 10.73
N GLY A 129 10.22 -0.19 9.41
CA GLY A 129 11.40 0.09 8.61
C GLY A 129 12.44 -1.03 8.75
N GLN A 130 13.58 -0.76 9.35
CA GLN A 130 14.64 -1.76 9.55
C GLN A 130 14.26 -2.87 10.56
N ASP A 131 13.23 -2.65 11.37
CA ASP A 131 12.73 -3.63 12.35
C ASP A 131 11.74 -4.62 11.74
N GLY A 132 11.49 -4.53 10.43
CA GLY A 132 10.66 -5.46 9.71
C GLY A 132 9.18 -5.11 9.66
N CYS A 133 8.36 -6.11 9.39
CA CYS A 133 6.91 -5.95 9.46
C CYS A 133 6.24 -7.14 10.16
N MET A 134 5.11 -6.85 10.78
CA MET A 134 4.22 -7.85 11.38
C MET A 134 2.81 -7.69 10.83
N SER A 135 2.27 -8.78 10.31
CA SER A 135 0.94 -8.76 9.69
C SER A 135 -0.03 -9.71 10.37
N TYR A 136 -1.27 -9.27 10.50
CA TYR A 136 -2.35 -10.05 11.10
C TYR A 136 -3.57 -10.05 10.19
N LEU A 137 -4.15 -11.22 10.01
CA LEU A 137 -5.46 -11.37 9.40
C LEU A 137 -6.53 -11.14 10.45
N LEU A 138 -7.32 -10.10 10.27
CA LEU A 138 -8.47 -9.78 11.10
C LEU A 138 -9.76 -10.27 10.44
N SER A 139 -10.75 -10.65 11.24
CA SER A 139 -12.11 -10.94 10.77
C SER A 139 -13.15 -10.17 11.59
N PHE A 140 -14.16 -9.65 10.89
CA PHE A 140 -15.32 -9.01 11.50
C PHE A 140 -16.58 -9.79 11.11
N GLU A 141 -17.11 -10.57 12.06
CA GLU A 141 -18.25 -11.46 11.85
C GLU A 141 -19.17 -11.40 13.08
N ASN A 142 -20.49 -11.29 12.85
CA ASN A 142 -21.49 -11.21 13.93
C ASN A 142 -21.16 -10.12 14.97
N GLU A 143 -20.82 -8.93 14.50
CA GLU A 143 -20.42 -7.77 15.30
C GLU A 143 -19.21 -8.03 16.24
N LYS A 144 -18.40 -9.05 15.92
CA LYS A 144 -17.18 -9.36 16.65
C LYS A 144 -15.96 -9.23 15.78
N LEU A 145 -15.02 -8.42 16.25
CA LEU A 145 -13.69 -8.27 15.68
C LEU A 145 -12.70 -9.19 16.39
N LYS A 146 -11.90 -9.93 15.64
CA LYS A 146 -10.89 -10.84 16.19
C LYS A 146 -9.69 -10.99 15.27
N VAL A 147 -8.53 -11.31 15.83
CA VAL A 147 -7.39 -11.84 15.08
C VAL A 147 -7.71 -13.27 14.66
N ALA A 148 -7.80 -13.51 13.36
CA ALA A 148 -8.02 -14.85 12.81
C ALA A 148 -6.70 -15.61 12.64
N LYS A 149 -5.61 -14.90 12.30
CA LYS A 149 -4.28 -15.48 12.11
C LYS A 149 -3.21 -14.40 12.17
N GLN A 150 -2.04 -14.71 12.73
CA GLN A 150 -0.80 -13.96 12.50
C GLN A 150 -0.08 -14.56 11.28
N LEU A 151 0.45 -13.71 10.42
CA LEU A 151 1.30 -14.11 9.30
C LEU A 151 2.73 -14.38 9.80
N PRO A 152 3.57 -15.07 9.04
CA PRO A 152 5.00 -15.12 9.34
C PRO A 152 5.61 -13.69 9.39
N ASN A 153 6.69 -13.51 10.14
CA ASN A 153 7.38 -12.23 10.21
C ASN A 153 7.81 -11.77 8.82
N ASP A 154 7.79 -10.47 8.60
CA ASP A 154 8.21 -9.80 7.37
C ASP A 154 7.38 -10.15 6.13
N VAL A 155 6.23 -10.81 6.33
CA VAL A 155 5.31 -11.15 5.24
C VAL A 155 4.15 -10.17 5.21
N ASP A 156 4.02 -9.47 4.07
CA ASP A 156 2.93 -8.55 3.79
C ASP A 156 2.02 -9.04 2.65
N PHE A 157 0.75 -8.66 2.72
CA PHE A 157 -0.23 -8.95 1.69
C PHE A 157 -0.09 -7.98 0.51
N CYS A 158 0.04 -8.55 -0.69
CA CYS A 158 0.07 -7.78 -1.92
C CYS A 158 -1.33 -7.65 -2.55
N CYS A 159 -1.87 -8.76 -3.05
CA CYS A 159 -3.15 -8.77 -3.75
C CYS A 159 -3.80 -10.16 -3.77
N MET A 160 -5.09 -10.18 -4.12
CA MET A 160 -5.78 -11.43 -4.48
C MET A 160 -5.52 -11.77 -5.94
N LEU A 161 -5.18 -13.03 -6.23
CA LEU A 161 -5.14 -13.57 -7.60
C LEU A 161 -6.48 -14.14 -8.01
N SER A 162 -7.19 -14.72 -7.06
CA SER A 162 -8.50 -15.32 -7.23
C SER A 162 -9.24 -15.34 -5.88
N GLU A 163 -10.47 -15.85 -5.87
CA GLU A 163 -11.20 -16.06 -4.60
C GLU A 163 -10.49 -17.03 -3.63
N LYS A 164 -9.52 -17.82 -4.13
CA LYS A 164 -8.85 -18.90 -3.37
C LYS A 164 -7.35 -18.72 -3.22
N GLU A 165 -6.75 -17.73 -3.86
CA GLU A 165 -5.31 -17.52 -3.88
C GLU A 165 -4.97 -16.05 -3.71
N ALA A 166 -3.94 -15.79 -2.92
CA ALA A 166 -3.43 -14.46 -2.64
C ALA A 166 -1.90 -14.41 -2.75
N VAL A 167 -1.38 -13.27 -3.13
CA VAL A 167 0.06 -12.97 -3.19
C VAL A 167 0.49 -12.24 -1.94
N PHE A 168 1.59 -12.68 -1.39
CA PHE A 168 2.30 -12.04 -0.29
C PHE A 168 3.77 -11.88 -0.64
N THR A 169 4.42 -10.87 -0.09
CA THR A 169 5.86 -10.65 -0.23
C THR A 169 6.53 -10.70 1.13
N ASN A 170 7.77 -11.18 1.17
CA ASN A 170 8.68 -10.96 2.28
C ASN A 170 9.76 -9.99 1.83
N PHE A 171 9.76 -8.81 2.43
CA PHE A 171 10.66 -7.73 2.04
C PHE A 171 12.13 -8.06 2.28
N TYR A 172 12.47 -8.64 3.44
CA TYR A 172 13.87 -8.88 3.82
C TYR A 172 14.48 -10.12 3.17
N GLU A 173 13.65 -11.12 2.90
CA GLU A 173 14.12 -12.34 2.25
C GLU A 173 13.98 -12.31 0.73
N ALA A 174 13.56 -11.17 0.17
CA ALA A 174 13.30 -11.01 -1.27
C ALA A 174 12.43 -12.15 -1.83
N GLU A 175 11.34 -12.47 -1.15
CA GLU A 175 10.49 -13.60 -1.49
C GLU A 175 9.07 -13.20 -1.83
N LEU A 176 8.48 -13.96 -2.74
CA LEU A 176 7.08 -13.89 -3.09
C LEU A 176 6.42 -15.23 -2.76
N TYR A 177 5.26 -15.16 -2.12
CA TYR A 177 4.45 -16.31 -1.77
C TYR A 177 3.12 -16.26 -2.49
N ILE A 178 2.70 -17.36 -3.08
CA ILE A 178 1.31 -17.60 -3.42
C ILE A 178 0.73 -18.48 -2.33
N MET A 179 -0.26 -17.97 -1.63
CA MET A 179 -0.91 -18.68 -0.53
C MET A 179 -2.38 -18.95 -0.84
N SER A 180 -2.85 -20.11 -0.37
CA SER A 180 -4.29 -20.42 -0.40
C SER A 180 -5.07 -19.49 0.51
N TYR A 181 -6.25 -19.05 0.07
CA TYR A 181 -7.14 -18.21 0.86
C TYR A 181 -8.44 -18.96 1.18
N PRO A 182 -8.98 -18.89 2.39
CA PRO A 182 -8.54 -18.10 3.55
C PRO A 182 -7.54 -18.83 4.47
N SER A 183 -7.08 -20.02 4.14
CA SER A 183 -6.24 -20.84 5.04
C SER A 183 -4.80 -20.32 5.19
N LEU A 184 -4.34 -19.47 4.26
CA LEU A 184 -2.99 -18.89 4.21
C LEU A 184 -1.90 -19.97 4.30
N LYS A 185 -2.10 -21.07 3.56
CA LYS A 185 -1.08 -22.11 3.38
C LYS A 185 -0.30 -21.78 2.12
N THR A 186 1.03 -21.75 2.21
CA THR A 186 1.91 -21.54 1.06
C THR A 186 1.69 -22.64 0.01
N LEU A 187 1.36 -22.23 -1.21
CA LEU A 187 1.20 -23.10 -2.37
C LEU A 187 2.45 -23.07 -3.24
N LYS A 188 3.00 -21.88 -3.46
CA LYS A 188 4.21 -21.63 -4.22
C LYS A 188 5.05 -20.57 -3.54
N LYS A 189 6.35 -20.61 -3.77
CA LYS A 189 7.32 -19.63 -3.27
C LYS A 189 8.31 -19.35 -4.41
N HIS A 190 8.62 -18.07 -4.59
CA HIS A 190 9.67 -17.61 -5.48
C HIS A 190 10.64 -16.78 -4.65
N HIS A 191 11.95 -16.97 -4.88
CA HIS A 191 12.99 -16.15 -4.28
C HIS A 191 13.60 -15.29 -5.39
N PHE A 192 13.61 -13.98 -5.18
CA PHE A 192 14.33 -13.05 -6.04
C PHE A 192 15.83 -13.15 -5.74
N SER A 193 16.68 -12.41 -6.45
CA SER A 193 18.10 -12.39 -6.13
C SER A 193 18.36 -11.84 -4.72
N GLU A 194 19.46 -12.24 -4.10
CA GLU A 194 19.78 -11.96 -2.68
C GLU A 194 19.75 -10.49 -2.27
N ASP A 195 19.78 -9.56 -3.24
CA ASP A 195 19.87 -8.11 -2.99
C ASP A 195 18.55 -7.35 -3.27
N TRP A 196 17.42 -8.06 -3.38
CA TRP A 196 16.13 -7.41 -3.68
C TRP A 196 15.26 -7.24 -2.43
N GLY A 197 14.90 -6.00 -2.12
CA GLY A 197 13.78 -5.71 -1.25
C GLY A 197 12.48 -5.66 -2.04
N ALA A 198 11.70 -6.75 -2.07
CA ALA A 198 10.54 -6.85 -2.94
C ALA A 198 9.26 -6.31 -2.31
N VAL A 199 8.68 -5.28 -2.91
CA VAL A 199 7.30 -4.83 -2.65
C VAL A 199 6.50 -5.06 -3.92
N ALA A 200 5.29 -5.59 -3.79
CA ALA A 200 4.46 -5.93 -4.95
C ALA A 200 3.08 -5.27 -4.88
N GLN A 201 2.48 -5.06 -6.06
CA GLN A 201 1.13 -4.54 -6.21
C GLN A 201 0.43 -5.16 -7.43
N PRO A 202 -0.91 -5.15 -7.50
CA PRO A 202 -1.63 -5.67 -8.63
C PRO A 202 -1.23 -4.95 -9.94
N PHE A 203 -1.18 -5.71 -11.04
CA PHE A 203 -1.01 -5.15 -12.37
C PHE A 203 -2.16 -5.61 -13.28
N LYS A 204 -1.96 -6.58 -14.16
CA LYS A 204 -2.96 -7.08 -15.10
C LYS A 204 -3.04 -8.60 -15.07
N GLY A 205 -4.25 -9.13 -15.01
CA GLY A 205 -4.47 -10.57 -15.08
C GLY A 205 -3.68 -11.32 -13.99
N ASP A 206 -2.77 -12.17 -14.41
CA ASP A 206 -1.85 -12.94 -13.56
C ASP A 206 -0.47 -12.28 -13.37
N LYS A 207 -0.38 -10.96 -13.59
CA LYS A 207 0.84 -10.19 -13.44
C LYS A 207 0.75 -9.23 -12.27
N ILE A 208 1.90 -8.95 -11.65
CA ILE A 208 2.09 -7.95 -10.62
C ILE A 208 3.25 -7.04 -10.99
N LEU A 209 3.21 -5.81 -10.46
CA LEU A 209 4.39 -4.96 -10.41
C LEU A 209 5.19 -5.34 -9.17
N VAL A 210 6.47 -5.57 -9.34
CA VAL A 210 7.43 -5.80 -8.25
C VAL A 210 8.43 -4.67 -8.25
N THR A 211 8.57 -4.00 -7.12
CA THR A 211 9.57 -2.94 -6.93
C THR A 211 10.71 -3.48 -6.10
N ASP A 212 11.93 -3.34 -6.62
CA ASP A 212 13.15 -3.47 -5.83
C ASP A 212 13.40 -2.16 -5.10
N MET A 213 13.18 -2.17 -3.79
CA MET A 213 13.28 -0.97 -2.94
C MET A 213 14.71 -0.50 -2.72
N TYR A 214 15.73 -1.33 -2.98
CA TYR A 214 17.13 -0.93 -2.85
C TYR A 214 17.62 -0.08 -4.02
N CYS A 215 17.10 -0.39 -5.23
CA CYS A 215 17.52 0.26 -6.47
C CYS A 215 16.41 1.10 -7.12
N ASN A 216 15.22 1.19 -6.51
CA ASN A 216 14.04 1.83 -7.09
C ASN A 216 13.75 1.36 -8.52
N ARG A 217 13.94 0.06 -8.79
CA ARG A 217 13.65 -0.55 -10.09
C ARG A 217 12.32 -1.29 -10.05
N HIS A 218 11.62 -1.26 -11.15
CA HIS A 218 10.26 -1.76 -11.23
C HIS A 218 10.12 -2.80 -12.33
N TYR A 219 9.56 -3.96 -11.98
CA TYR A 219 9.46 -5.11 -12.87
C TYR A 219 8.03 -5.59 -13.03
N ILE A 220 7.71 -6.10 -14.21
CA ILE A 220 6.52 -6.91 -14.44
C ILE A 220 6.89 -8.35 -14.11
N PHE A 221 6.19 -8.94 -13.16
CA PHE A 221 6.37 -10.34 -12.75
C PHE A 221 5.14 -11.15 -13.12
N ASP A 222 5.36 -12.22 -13.86
CA ASP A 222 4.34 -13.19 -14.23
C ASP A 222 4.21 -14.25 -13.14
N ILE A 223 3.03 -14.34 -12.51
CA ILE A 223 2.76 -15.26 -11.39
C ILE A 223 2.59 -16.71 -11.89
N SER A 224 2.16 -16.91 -13.12
CA SER A 224 1.94 -18.25 -13.68
C SER A 224 3.26 -18.99 -13.91
N THR A 225 4.25 -18.28 -14.44
CA THR A 225 5.60 -18.79 -14.72
C THR A 225 6.59 -18.59 -13.58
N LEU A 226 6.28 -17.70 -12.64
CA LEU A 226 7.16 -17.23 -11.54
C LEU A 226 8.46 -16.61 -12.07
N THR A 227 8.35 -15.75 -13.07
CA THR A 227 9.51 -15.08 -13.70
C THR A 227 9.28 -13.58 -13.87
N VAL A 228 10.38 -12.82 -13.83
CA VAL A 228 10.40 -11.44 -14.33
C VAL A 228 10.19 -11.48 -15.85
N GLU A 229 9.15 -10.81 -16.33
CA GLU A 229 8.82 -10.72 -17.74
C GLU A 229 9.52 -9.51 -18.39
N ASP A 230 9.48 -8.38 -17.71
CA ASP A 230 10.05 -7.14 -18.23
C ASP A 230 10.38 -6.17 -17.10
N GLU A 231 11.22 -5.18 -17.38
CA GLU A 231 11.51 -4.03 -16.53
C GLU A 231 10.82 -2.79 -17.08
N ILE A 232 10.22 -1.97 -16.21
CA ILE A 232 9.57 -0.72 -16.60
C ILE A 232 10.56 0.42 -16.46
N ILE A 233 10.81 1.12 -17.55
CA ILE A 233 11.73 2.25 -17.61
C ILE A 233 11.02 3.42 -18.28
N PHE A 234 11.01 4.58 -17.65
CA PHE A 234 10.59 5.83 -18.28
C PHE A 234 11.79 6.45 -18.99
N LYS A 235 11.61 6.85 -20.24
CA LYS A 235 12.67 7.50 -21.04
C LYS A 235 13.14 8.79 -20.34
N GLY A 236 14.45 8.90 -20.10
CA GLY A 236 15.06 10.01 -19.35
C GLY A 236 15.16 9.75 -17.85
N PHE A 237 14.69 8.58 -17.39
CA PHE A 237 14.80 8.06 -16.02
C PHE A 237 15.38 6.64 -16.04
N GLU A 238 16.30 6.39 -16.96
CA GLU A 238 16.97 5.10 -17.05
C GLU A 238 17.85 4.89 -15.82
N PRO A 239 17.89 3.66 -15.27
CA PRO A 239 18.74 3.34 -14.13
C PRO A 239 20.21 3.68 -14.40
N TYR A 240 20.87 4.30 -13.46
CA TYR A 240 22.29 4.56 -13.48
C TYR A 240 23.04 3.65 -12.51
N GLN A 241 24.29 3.39 -12.79
CA GLN A 241 25.13 2.58 -11.91
C GLN A 241 25.78 3.49 -10.86
N ASP A 242 25.57 3.16 -9.60
CA ASP A 242 26.33 3.76 -8.51
C ASP A 242 27.79 3.24 -8.57
N GLU A 243 28.74 4.16 -8.76
CA GLU A 243 30.16 3.80 -8.88
C GLU A 243 30.73 3.26 -7.56
N VAL A 244 30.16 3.64 -6.42
CA VAL A 244 30.63 3.26 -5.08
C VAL A 244 30.16 1.86 -4.72
N GLU A 245 28.88 1.57 -4.93
CA GLU A 245 28.25 0.31 -4.53
C GLU A 245 28.00 -0.65 -5.68
N LYS A 246 28.22 -0.20 -6.92
CA LYS A 246 27.96 -0.97 -8.16
C LYS A 246 26.50 -1.40 -8.36
N PHE A 247 25.55 -0.73 -7.70
CA PHE A 247 24.13 -0.93 -7.93
C PHE A 247 23.62 -0.09 -9.11
N LEU A 248 22.63 -0.62 -9.80
CA LEU A 248 21.84 0.15 -10.75
C LEU A 248 20.68 0.81 -9.99
N VAL A 249 20.69 2.13 -9.92
CA VAL A 249 19.68 2.91 -9.20
C VAL A 249 18.81 3.65 -10.20
N SER A 250 17.52 3.77 -9.94
CA SER A 250 16.56 4.57 -10.71
C SER A 250 16.11 5.77 -9.90
N ASP A 251 15.88 6.90 -10.57
CA ASP A 251 15.30 8.08 -9.95
C ASP A 251 13.80 7.97 -9.67
N ILE A 252 13.15 6.91 -10.16
CA ILE A 252 11.73 6.67 -9.89
C ILE A 252 11.57 6.11 -8.48
N ASP A 253 10.92 6.86 -7.60
CA ASP A 253 10.65 6.48 -6.22
C ASP A 253 9.54 5.43 -6.08
N GLU A 254 8.43 5.67 -6.76
CA GLU A 254 7.24 4.82 -6.70
C GLU A 254 6.65 4.63 -8.09
N LEU A 255 6.10 3.46 -8.32
CA LEU A 255 5.35 3.16 -9.52
C LEU A 255 4.02 2.51 -9.15
N HIS A 256 2.94 3.04 -9.70
CA HIS A 256 1.58 2.53 -9.54
C HIS A 256 0.95 2.22 -10.89
N TYR A 257 0.07 1.22 -10.90
CA TYR A 257 -0.81 0.96 -12.03
C TYR A 257 -2.24 1.31 -11.65
N HIS A 258 -2.82 2.28 -12.33
CA HIS A 258 -4.18 2.75 -12.04
C HIS A 258 -4.91 3.11 -13.33
N ASN A 259 -6.13 2.58 -13.52
CA ASN A 259 -7.00 2.86 -14.67
C ASN A 259 -6.34 2.69 -16.05
N GLY A 260 -5.43 1.73 -16.21
CA GLY A 260 -4.76 1.48 -17.49
C GLY A 260 -3.52 2.35 -17.73
N GLU A 261 -3.12 3.13 -16.73
CA GLU A 261 -1.95 4.02 -16.79
C GLU A 261 -0.89 3.59 -15.78
N LEU A 262 0.38 3.76 -16.15
CA LEU A 262 1.52 3.66 -15.24
C LEU A 262 1.82 5.04 -14.68
N ILE A 263 1.73 5.18 -13.37
CA ILE A 263 1.93 6.43 -12.66
C ILE A 263 3.18 6.30 -11.82
N ALA A 264 4.24 6.98 -12.23
CA ALA A 264 5.51 6.99 -11.52
C ALA A 264 5.70 8.32 -10.79
N SER A 265 6.37 8.30 -9.64
CA SER A 265 6.80 9.50 -8.95
C SER A 265 8.33 9.59 -8.90
N TYR A 266 8.84 10.80 -8.94
CA TYR A 266 10.24 11.10 -8.65
C TYR A 266 10.34 12.38 -7.83
N MET A 267 11.47 12.56 -7.16
CA MET A 267 11.71 13.68 -6.26
C MET A 267 12.84 14.56 -6.79
N GLU A 268 12.62 15.85 -6.78
CA GLU A 268 13.67 16.87 -6.94
C GLU A 268 13.86 17.60 -5.60
N VAL A 269 15.04 18.13 -5.38
CA VAL A 269 15.37 18.94 -4.21
C VAL A 269 15.59 20.37 -4.68
N ASP A 270 14.81 21.32 -4.16
CA ASP A 270 14.97 22.74 -4.49
C ASP A 270 16.21 23.37 -3.85
N SER A 271 16.49 24.66 -4.16
CA SER A 271 17.61 25.41 -3.60
C SER A 271 17.57 25.55 -2.08
N ASP A 272 16.41 25.44 -1.48
CA ASP A 272 16.17 25.54 -0.03
C ASP A 272 16.15 24.15 0.66
N ARG A 273 16.49 23.11 -0.10
CA ARG A 273 16.50 21.70 0.33
C ARG A 273 15.12 21.10 0.66
N ASN A 274 14.05 21.66 0.08
CA ASN A 274 12.74 21.03 0.18
C ASN A 274 12.56 19.99 -0.92
N ALA A 275 11.95 18.86 -0.57
CA ALA A 275 11.57 17.84 -1.54
C ALA A 275 10.34 18.30 -2.35
N ILE A 276 10.48 18.28 -3.67
CA ILE A 276 9.39 18.53 -4.62
C ILE A 276 9.11 17.24 -5.36
N TYR A 277 7.90 16.73 -5.24
CA TYR A 277 7.49 15.52 -5.96
C TYR A 277 6.85 15.86 -7.29
N HIS A 278 7.23 15.11 -8.30
CA HIS A 278 6.71 15.16 -9.66
C HIS A 278 6.15 13.78 -10.04
N TRP A 279 5.20 13.78 -10.97
CA TRP A 279 4.53 12.59 -11.43
C TRP A 279 4.66 12.43 -12.92
N LEU A 280 4.93 11.21 -13.36
CA LEU A 280 4.97 10.80 -14.76
C LEU A 280 3.76 9.89 -15.01
N ILE A 281 2.96 10.21 -16.01
CA ILE A 281 1.78 9.45 -16.37
C ILE A 281 2.01 8.89 -17.76
N GLY A 282 2.34 7.62 -17.84
CA GLY A 282 2.61 6.89 -19.08
C GLY A 282 1.45 5.96 -19.43
N LYS A 283 1.11 5.91 -20.71
CA LYS A 283 0.20 4.89 -21.21
C LYS A 283 0.96 3.62 -21.48
N GLU A 284 0.38 2.51 -21.05
CA GLU A 284 0.89 1.21 -21.45
C GLU A 284 0.66 1.00 -22.94
N ILE A 285 1.69 0.56 -23.65
CA ILE A 285 1.66 0.22 -25.08
C ILE A 285 1.24 -1.23 -25.27
#